data_8a76280011557ae84378156f53814bef
#
_entry.id   8a76280011557ae84378156f53814bef
#
_cell.length_a   1.000
_cell.length_b   1.000
_cell.length_c   1.000
_cell.angle_alpha   90.00
_cell.angle_beta   90.00
_cell.angle_gamma   90.00
#
_symmetry.space_group_name_H-M   'P 1'
#
loop_
_entity.id
_entity.type
_entity.pdbx_description
1 polymer ?
#
loop_
_entity_poly.entity_id
_entity_poly.type
_entity_poly.pdbx_seq_one_letter_code
_entity_poly.pdbx_strand_id
1 'polypeptide(L)'
;MKADLVSGLLPIREDGCMLLLQRPTGTWEPPAGRLQPGESFEEGAVRELYEETGVLVSPQRIIATWVGEAASGRPLASVTYAGRTDRAEVRLSEEHLDHRWVTLGEWMSLPSWWSPENIKRIAGPVETVRIVGAVREPPLPSLREDTGVVTANLGAGAVLVDLGGVEPRALLLRRRKPPVGLWENPGGMLEEGEDFEACARRELFEETGVRARIEDAWWARVEPWRKPEDPELYAGVGFLARHQGGEIDPEATAHDAAQWVTETEWHTLRTWYTRRESDVLWKAIKEMEP
;
A
#
# COMPACT_ATOMS: atom_id res chain seq x y z
N MET A 1 -9.48 8.06 -12.36
CA MET A 1 -9.37 9.29 -11.50
C MET A 1 -7.91 9.69 -11.35
N LYS A 2 -7.58 11.00 -11.31
CA LYS A 2 -6.23 11.51 -11.01
C LYS A 2 -6.21 12.17 -9.64
N ALA A 3 -5.12 11.98 -8.88
CA ALA A 3 -4.94 12.58 -7.55
C ALA A 3 -3.48 12.96 -7.29
N ASP A 4 -3.27 13.92 -6.38
CA ASP A 4 -1.96 14.20 -5.82
C ASP A 4 -1.55 13.05 -4.90
N LEU A 5 -0.27 12.67 -4.92
CA LEU A 5 0.23 11.54 -4.16
C LEU A 5 0.87 11.96 -2.83
N VAL A 6 0.55 11.21 -1.79
CA VAL A 6 1.10 11.35 -0.43
C VAL A 6 1.60 9.99 0.05
N SER A 7 2.68 10.00 0.80
CA SER A 7 3.15 8.79 1.48
C SER A 7 3.51 9.09 2.93
N GLY A 8 3.26 8.13 3.82
CA GLY A 8 3.57 8.23 5.23
C GLY A 8 4.23 6.97 5.78
N LEU A 9 4.94 7.13 6.89
CA LEU A 9 5.59 6.02 7.59
C LEU A 9 5.37 6.15 9.09
N LEU A 10 4.75 5.11 9.67
CA LEU A 10 4.55 4.98 11.11
C LEU A 10 5.72 4.21 11.74
N PRO A 11 6.65 4.87 12.45
CA PRO A 11 7.69 4.19 13.19
C PRO A 11 7.12 3.49 14.43
N ILE A 12 7.57 2.27 14.69
CA ILE A 12 7.13 1.46 15.83
C ILE A 12 8.34 0.96 16.59
N ARG A 13 8.39 1.24 17.87
CA ARG A 13 9.44 0.75 18.76
C ARG A 13 9.19 -0.69 19.19
N GLU A 14 10.19 -1.32 19.78
CA GLU A 14 10.09 -2.69 20.33
C GLU A 14 9.03 -2.84 21.42
N ASP A 15 8.77 -1.76 22.19
CA ASP A 15 7.72 -1.72 23.21
C ASP A 15 6.29 -1.54 22.64
N GLY A 16 6.15 -1.51 21.31
CA GLY A 16 4.88 -1.31 20.61
C GLY A 16 4.42 0.15 20.51
N CYS A 17 5.18 1.09 21.08
CA CYS A 17 4.85 2.52 20.95
C CYS A 17 5.10 3.02 19.52
N MET A 18 4.20 3.86 19.03
CA MET A 18 4.16 4.43 17.68
C MET A 18 4.46 5.92 17.72
N LEU A 19 5.25 6.41 16.77
CA LEU A 19 5.57 7.84 16.69
C LEU A 19 4.45 8.60 15.97
N LEU A 20 3.92 9.61 16.66
CA LEU A 20 2.99 10.56 16.09
C LEU A 20 3.54 11.99 16.21
N LEU A 21 3.16 12.83 15.27
CA LEU A 21 3.47 14.25 15.20
C LEU A 21 2.21 15.08 15.35
N GLN A 22 2.30 16.21 16.05
CA GLN A 22 1.19 17.14 16.22
C GLN A 22 1.26 18.24 15.17
N ARG A 23 0.25 18.29 14.31
CA ARG A 23 0.08 19.39 13.35
C ARG A 23 -0.34 20.71 14.02
N PRO A 24 -0.11 21.86 13.37
CA PRO A 24 -0.62 23.17 13.84
C PRO A 24 -2.15 23.19 14.06
N THR A 25 -2.90 22.31 13.40
CA THR A 25 -4.35 22.11 13.63
C THR A 25 -4.68 21.44 14.95
N GLY A 26 -3.67 20.90 15.66
CA GLY A 26 -3.83 20.15 16.91
C GLY A 26 -4.04 18.64 16.72
N THR A 27 -4.16 18.14 15.50
CA THR A 27 -4.33 16.72 15.21
C THR A 27 -3.00 15.96 15.29
N TRP A 28 -3.06 14.70 15.69
CA TRP A 28 -1.93 13.78 15.80
C TRP A 28 -1.98 12.73 14.70
N GLU A 29 -0.89 12.57 13.99
CA GLU A 29 -0.81 11.66 12.85
C GLU A 29 0.60 11.10 12.65
N PRO A 30 0.76 9.98 11.94
CA PRO A 30 2.08 9.53 11.48
C PRO A 30 2.76 10.57 10.60
N PRO A 31 4.10 10.64 10.60
CA PRO A 31 4.87 11.41 9.63
C PRO A 31 4.43 11.10 8.19
N ALA A 32 4.13 12.16 7.41
CA ALA A 32 3.64 11.99 6.03
C ALA A 32 3.66 13.29 5.24
N GLY A 33 3.95 13.20 3.94
CA GLY A 33 3.89 14.32 3.04
C GLY A 33 3.77 13.93 1.56
N ARG A 34 3.87 14.92 0.68
CA ARG A 34 3.69 14.75 -0.76
C ARG A 34 4.91 14.09 -1.40
N LEU A 35 4.65 13.21 -2.37
CA LEU A 35 5.72 12.67 -3.19
C LEU A 35 6.38 13.77 -4.02
N GLN A 36 7.68 13.65 -4.18
CA GLN A 36 8.48 14.44 -5.11
C GLN A 36 8.63 13.70 -6.45
N PRO A 37 8.87 14.43 -7.56
CA PRO A 37 9.06 13.82 -8.88
C PRO A 37 10.14 12.73 -8.88
N GLY A 38 9.78 11.54 -9.36
CA GLY A 38 10.66 10.38 -9.45
C GLY A 38 10.75 9.54 -8.17
N GLU A 39 9.99 9.86 -7.13
CA GLU A 39 9.89 9.02 -5.93
C GLU A 39 8.84 7.92 -6.08
N SER A 40 9.14 6.76 -5.52
CA SER A 40 8.15 5.77 -5.14
C SER A 40 7.46 6.16 -3.84
N PHE A 41 6.35 5.48 -3.50
CA PHE A 41 5.71 5.67 -2.19
C PHE A 41 6.65 5.35 -1.02
N GLU A 42 7.48 4.30 -1.14
CA GLU A 42 8.45 3.93 -0.10
C GLU A 42 9.51 5.02 0.10
N GLU A 43 10.08 5.54 -0.99
CA GLU A 43 11.10 6.59 -0.93
C GLU A 43 10.55 7.89 -0.34
N GLY A 44 9.35 8.32 -0.78
CA GLY A 44 8.67 9.49 -0.22
C GLY A 44 8.37 9.33 1.28
N ALA A 45 7.91 8.15 1.71
CA ALA A 45 7.63 7.86 3.11
C ALA A 45 8.89 7.94 4.00
N VAL A 46 10.02 7.42 3.52
CA VAL A 46 11.32 7.51 4.22
C VAL A 46 11.82 8.94 4.28
N ARG A 47 11.71 9.70 3.18
CA ARG A 47 12.14 11.10 3.13
C ARG A 47 11.34 11.96 4.09
N GLU A 48 10.01 11.89 4.03
CA GLU A 48 9.13 12.67 4.92
C GLU A 48 9.41 12.37 6.40
N LEU A 49 9.49 11.08 6.76
CA LEU A 49 9.86 10.72 8.13
C LEU A 49 11.19 11.34 8.54
N TYR A 50 12.21 11.30 7.67
CA TYR A 50 13.52 11.85 8.00
C TYR A 50 13.51 13.38 8.08
N GLU A 51 12.83 14.08 7.17
CA GLU A 51 12.70 15.54 7.17
C GLU A 51 11.97 16.03 8.41
N GLU A 52 10.89 15.36 8.80
CA GLU A 52 10.05 15.76 9.93
C GLU A 52 10.63 15.38 11.30
N THR A 53 11.47 14.32 11.39
CA THR A 53 11.87 13.74 12.68
C THR A 53 13.35 13.42 12.83
N GLY A 54 14.12 13.40 11.76
CA GLY A 54 15.51 12.91 11.74
C GLY A 54 15.63 11.39 11.93
N VAL A 55 14.52 10.65 11.98
CA VAL A 55 14.50 9.19 12.18
C VAL A 55 14.52 8.48 10.83
N LEU A 56 15.28 7.40 10.72
CA LEU A 56 15.32 6.53 9.54
C LEU A 56 14.71 5.17 9.87
N VAL A 57 13.69 4.79 9.09
CA VAL A 57 13.02 3.49 9.22
C VAL A 57 12.76 2.91 7.82
N SER A 58 13.05 1.64 7.63
CA SER A 58 12.64 0.95 6.40
C SER A 58 11.15 0.64 6.43
N PRO A 59 10.39 1.00 5.39
CA PRO A 59 9.01 0.54 5.21
C PRO A 59 8.96 -0.99 5.17
N GLN A 60 8.04 -1.59 5.92
CA GLN A 60 7.94 -3.05 6.04
C GLN A 60 6.58 -3.59 5.66
N ARG A 61 5.52 -2.82 5.90
CA ARG A 61 4.15 -3.21 5.58
C ARG A 61 3.32 -1.97 5.28
N ILE A 62 2.41 -2.07 4.30
CA ILE A 62 1.36 -1.08 4.10
C ILE A 62 0.29 -1.32 5.16
N ILE A 63 -0.05 -0.27 5.92
CA ILE A 63 -1.05 -0.32 6.99
C ILE A 63 -2.31 0.46 6.65
N ALA A 64 -2.22 1.43 5.74
CA ALA A 64 -3.37 2.19 5.30
C ALA A 64 -3.20 2.67 3.85
N THR A 65 -4.31 2.72 3.16
CA THR A 65 -4.48 3.44 1.90
C THR A 65 -5.72 4.33 2.01
N TRP A 66 -5.67 5.49 1.37
CA TRP A 66 -6.78 6.42 1.42
C TRP A 66 -6.87 7.22 0.12
N VAL A 67 -8.08 7.53 -0.30
CA VAL A 67 -8.39 8.42 -1.42
C VAL A 67 -9.47 9.39 -0.96
N GLY A 68 -9.28 10.66 -1.22
CA GLY A 68 -10.23 11.71 -0.81
C GLY A 68 -9.81 13.05 -1.36
N GLU A 69 -10.18 14.13 -0.67
CA GLU A 69 -9.88 15.49 -1.07
C GLU A 69 -9.00 16.19 -0.03
N ALA A 70 -7.99 16.92 -0.52
CA ALA A 70 -7.25 17.86 0.29
C ALA A 70 -8.16 19.07 0.68
N ALA A 71 -7.73 19.85 1.67
CA ALA A 71 -8.43 21.08 2.05
C ALA A 71 -8.59 22.10 0.89
N SER A 72 -7.77 21.98 -0.14
CA SER A 72 -7.85 22.75 -1.39
C SER A 72 -8.92 22.27 -2.37
N GLY A 73 -9.63 21.16 -2.08
CA GLY A 73 -10.55 20.51 -3.00
C GLY A 73 -9.88 19.66 -4.08
N ARG A 74 -8.55 19.48 -4.04
CA ARG A 74 -7.83 18.62 -4.99
C ARG A 74 -7.90 17.17 -4.55
N PRO A 75 -8.15 16.20 -5.47
CA PRO A 75 -8.08 14.80 -5.15
C PRO A 75 -6.70 14.42 -4.60
N LEU A 76 -6.67 13.61 -3.57
CA LEU A 76 -5.46 13.17 -2.88
C LEU A 76 -5.53 11.67 -2.61
N ALA A 77 -4.43 10.99 -2.88
CA ALA A 77 -4.28 9.57 -2.60
C ALA A 77 -3.05 9.33 -1.73
N SER A 78 -3.20 8.54 -0.67
CA SER A 78 -2.12 8.26 0.25
C SER A 78 -1.90 6.77 0.47
N VAL A 79 -0.63 6.43 0.71
CA VAL A 79 -0.19 5.11 1.18
C VAL A 79 0.63 5.32 2.45
N THR A 80 0.24 4.66 3.53
CA THR A 80 0.96 4.71 4.81
C THR A 80 1.56 3.35 5.11
N TYR A 81 2.85 3.37 5.39
CA TYR A 81 3.61 2.18 5.81
C TYR A 81 3.80 2.16 7.32
N ALA A 82 4.15 1.00 7.85
CA ALA A 82 4.72 0.84 9.16
C ALA A 82 6.12 0.23 9.06
N GLY A 83 6.98 0.56 10.01
CA GLY A 83 8.30 -0.01 10.12
C GLY A 83 8.85 0.05 11.54
N ARG A 84 9.67 -0.95 11.92
CA ARG A 84 10.28 -1.02 13.25
C ARG A 84 11.53 -0.17 13.35
N THR A 85 11.71 0.42 14.54
CA THR A 85 12.90 1.18 14.91
C THR A 85 13.28 0.89 16.37
N ASP A 86 14.57 0.94 16.66
CA ASP A 86 15.14 0.98 18.01
C ASP A 86 15.44 2.42 18.48
N ARG A 87 15.32 3.38 17.56
CA ARG A 87 15.57 4.80 17.86
C ARG A 87 14.39 5.43 18.60
N ALA A 88 14.72 6.16 19.67
CA ALA A 88 13.73 6.93 20.44
C ALA A 88 13.91 8.44 20.28
N GLU A 89 15.09 8.89 19.84
CA GLU A 89 15.41 10.32 19.71
C GLU A 89 14.79 10.88 18.43
N VAL A 90 14.04 11.98 18.59
CA VAL A 90 13.33 12.69 17.52
C VAL A 90 13.84 14.12 17.47
N ARG A 91 14.22 14.58 16.28
CA ARG A 91 14.51 15.98 15.99
C ARG A 91 13.38 16.55 15.15
N LEU A 92 12.41 17.14 15.82
CA LEU A 92 11.20 17.68 15.21
C LEU A 92 11.50 18.82 14.23
N SER A 93 10.87 18.81 13.07
CA SER A 93 10.88 19.93 12.12
C SER A 93 10.01 21.09 12.60
N GLU A 94 10.15 22.27 11.97
CA GLU A 94 9.34 23.45 12.29
C GLU A 94 7.87 23.35 11.83
N GLU A 95 7.53 22.34 11.05
CA GLU A 95 6.17 22.10 10.54
C GLU A 95 5.23 21.51 11.59
N HIS A 96 5.77 20.96 12.68
CA HIS A 96 5.03 20.26 13.73
C HIS A 96 5.25 20.91 15.10
N LEU A 97 4.20 20.86 15.94
CA LEU A 97 4.22 21.48 17.27
C LEU A 97 4.83 20.59 18.35
N ASP A 98 4.64 19.29 18.24
CA ASP A 98 5.07 18.29 19.23
C ASP A 98 5.22 16.90 18.58
N HIS A 99 5.83 15.97 19.28
CA HIS A 99 5.90 14.56 18.91
C HIS A 99 5.68 13.67 20.14
N ARG A 100 5.12 12.48 19.94
CA ARG A 100 4.90 11.51 21.01
C ARG A 100 5.09 10.09 20.52
N TRP A 101 5.71 9.29 21.37
CA TRP A 101 5.62 7.84 21.29
C TRP A 101 4.43 7.38 22.09
N VAL A 102 3.41 6.82 21.43
CA VAL A 102 2.12 6.49 22.02
C VAL A 102 1.78 5.02 21.83
N THR A 103 1.05 4.47 22.79
CA THR A 103 0.36 3.18 22.63
C THR A 103 -0.87 3.33 21.73
N LEU A 104 -1.42 2.21 21.25
CA LEU A 104 -2.68 2.21 20.50
C LEU A 104 -3.82 2.92 21.26
N GLY A 105 -3.95 2.61 22.56
CA GLY A 105 -4.99 3.20 23.40
C GLY A 105 -4.84 4.71 23.57
N GLU A 106 -3.62 5.21 23.71
CA GLU A 106 -3.33 6.64 23.76
C GLU A 106 -3.66 7.32 22.44
N TRP A 107 -3.24 6.73 21.29
CA TRP A 107 -3.55 7.28 19.97
C TRP A 107 -5.06 7.43 19.75
N MET A 108 -5.84 6.40 20.06
CA MET A 108 -7.30 6.41 19.94
C MET A 108 -7.96 7.53 20.78
N SER A 109 -7.26 8.07 21.78
CA SER A 109 -7.74 9.14 22.66
C SER A 109 -7.29 10.54 22.22
N LEU A 110 -6.37 10.64 21.26
CA LEU A 110 -5.87 11.92 20.74
C LEU A 110 -6.75 12.42 19.59
N PRO A 111 -6.85 13.76 19.41
CA PRO A 111 -7.42 14.31 18.18
C PRO A 111 -6.64 13.78 16.97
N SER A 112 -7.32 13.17 16.01
CA SER A 112 -6.71 12.60 14.81
C SER A 112 -7.64 12.75 13.61
N TRP A 113 -7.08 12.69 12.41
CA TRP A 113 -7.85 12.60 11.17
C TRP A 113 -8.59 11.27 11.05
N TRP A 114 -8.03 10.24 11.67
CA TRP A 114 -8.59 8.90 11.61
C TRP A 114 -9.50 8.66 12.81
N SER A 115 -10.65 8.04 12.55
CA SER A 115 -11.54 7.61 13.62
C SER A 115 -10.85 6.55 14.49
N PRO A 116 -11.26 6.40 15.77
CA PRO A 116 -10.74 5.33 16.64
C PRO A 116 -10.84 3.93 16.01
N GLU A 117 -11.92 3.64 15.26
CA GLU A 117 -12.10 2.36 14.56
C GLU A 117 -11.04 2.18 13.46
N ASN A 118 -10.77 3.25 12.69
CA ASN A 118 -9.71 3.21 11.68
C ASN A 118 -8.34 3.07 12.31
N ILE A 119 -8.04 3.82 13.39
CA ILE A 119 -6.78 3.68 14.14
C ILE A 119 -6.62 2.23 14.62
N LYS A 120 -7.66 1.63 15.19
CA LYS A 120 -7.63 0.23 15.63
C LYS A 120 -7.40 -0.73 14.48
N ARG A 121 -8.03 -0.52 13.33
CA ARG A 121 -7.86 -1.35 12.12
C ARG A 121 -6.43 -1.25 11.56
N ILE A 122 -5.85 -0.06 11.56
CA ILE A 122 -4.53 0.23 10.99
C ILE A 122 -3.42 -0.24 11.94
N ALA A 123 -3.51 0.10 13.21
CA ALA A 123 -2.45 -0.09 14.19
C ALA A 123 -2.64 -1.35 15.04
N GLY A 124 -3.85 -1.90 15.16
CA GLY A 124 -4.10 -3.13 15.91
C GLY A 124 -3.30 -4.34 15.40
N PRO A 125 -3.25 -4.61 14.08
CA PRO A 125 -2.40 -5.66 13.54
C PRO A 125 -0.92 -5.43 13.78
N VAL A 126 -0.49 -4.19 13.97
CA VAL A 126 0.92 -3.83 14.14
C VAL A 126 1.44 -4.18 15.53
N GLU A 127 0.59 -4.18 16.56
CA GLU A 127 0.96 -4.70 17.89
C GLU A 127 1.25 -6.20 17.85
N THR A 128 0.57 -6.93 16.94
CA THR A 128 0.66 -8.39 16.82
C THR A 128 1.62 -8.86 15.72
N VAL A 129 1.92 -8.00 14.75
CA VAL A 129 2.84 -8.34 13.66
C VAL A 129 4.25 -8.47 14.23
N ARG A 130 4.70 -9.70 14.37
CA ARG A 130 6.14 -10.00 14.41
C ARG A 130 6.73 -9.54 13.09
N ILE A 131 7.15 -8.28 13.04
CA ILE A 131 7.99 -7.81 11.95
C ILE A 131 9.31 -8.59 12.10
N VAL A 132 9.39 -9.71 11.39
CA VAL A 132 10.54 -10.61 11.44
C VAL A 132 11.60 -10.02 10.53
N GLY A 133 12.67 -9.53 11.11
CA GLY A 133 13.83 -9.05 10.39
C GLY A 133 14.68 -8.13 11.26
N ALA A 134 15.99 -8.09 11.00
CA ALA A 134 16.86 -7.11 11.62
C ALA A 134 16.39 -5.69 11.22
N VAL A 135 16.33 -4.78 12.18
CA VAL A 135 16.14 -3.35 11.92
C VAL A 135 17.29 -2.92 11.00
N ARG A 136 16.95 -2.65 9.74
CA ARG A 136 17.90 -2.08 8.77
C ARG A 136 17.47 -0.64 8.53
N GLU A 137 18.39 0.28 8.81
CA GLU A 137 18.19 1.66 8.39
C GLU A 137 18.26 1.73 6.86
N PRO A 138 17.32 2.40 6.19
CA PRO A 138 17.45 2.70 4.78
C PRO A 138 18.62 3.68 4.55
N PRO A 139 19.14 3.78 3.32
CA PRO A 139 20.08 4.83 2.99
C PRO A 139 19.46 6.21 3.28
N LEU A 140 20.31 7.20 3.56
CA LEU A 140 19.85 8.59 3.71
C LEU A 140 19.08 9.01 2.46
N PRO A 141 17.87 9.56 2.60
CA PRO A 141 17.09 10.04 1.46
C PRO A 141 17.79 11.21 0.79
N SER A 142 17.60 11.34 -0.51
CA SER A 142 18.04 12.54 -1.23
C SER A 142 17.09 13.66 -0.87
N LEU A 143 17.55 14.61 -0.06
CA LEU A 143 16.83 15.83 0.23
C LEU A 143 16.90 16.73 -1.01
N ARG A 144 15.80 16.87 -1.72
CA ARG A 144 15.67 17.77 -2.88
C ARG A 144 14.81 18.96 -2.49
N GLU A 145 15.03 20.10 -3.14
CA GLU A 145 14.06 21.19 -3.05
C GLU A 145 12.72 20.72 -3.62
N ASP A 146 11.62 21.06 -2.98
CA ASP A 146 10.25 20.73 -3.44
C ASP A 146 10.05 21.30 -4.85
N THR A 147 10.05 20.42 -5.84
CA THR A 147 9.99 20.80 -7.26
C THR A 147 8.61 20.65 -7.86
N GLY A 148 7.59 20.35 -7.05
CA GLY A 148 6.20 20.29 -7.48
C GLY A 148 5.42 19.08 -6.97
N VAL A 149 4.13 19.10 -7.27
CA VAL A 149 3.17 18.07 -6.85
C VAL A 149 3.16 16.93 -7.87
N VAL A 150 3.34 15.70 -7.39
CA VAL A 150 3.20 14.49 -8.20
C VAL A 150 1.74 14.10 -8.27
N THR A 151 1.19 14.09 -9.48
CA THR A 151 -0.20 13.67 -9.76
C THR A 151 -0.18 12.41 -10.63
N ALA A 152 -0.99 11.42 -10.32
CA ALA A 152 -1.08 10.17 -11.05
C ALA A 152 -2.51 9.73 -11.31
N ASN A 153 -2.70 8.89 -12.34
CA ASN A 153 -3.91 8.10 -12.53
C ASN A 153 -3.92 6.96 -11.51
N LEU A 154 -5.03 6.78 -10.80
CA LEU A 154 -5.13 5.78 -9.74
C LEU A 154 -5.69 4.45 -10.25
N GLY A 155 -5.14 3.35 -9.76
CA GLY A 155 -5.64 2.01 -10.02
C GLY A 155 -5.45 1.07 -8.83
N ALA A 156 -6.23 0.01 -8.77
CA ALA A 156 -6.07 -1.03 -7.77
C ALA A 156 -6.42 -2.41 -8.33
N GLY A 157 -5.86 -3.43 -7.69
CA GLY A 157 -6.18 -4.82 -8.01
C GLY A 157 -6.03 -5.71 -6.80
N ALA A 158 -6.52 -6.94 -6.92
CA ALA A 158 -6.41 -7.93 -5.86
C ALA A 158 -5.90 -9.27 -6.37
N VAL A 159 -4.97 -9.86 -5.65
CA VAL A 159 -4.58 -11.26 -5.84
C VAL A 159 -5.54 -12.12 -5.02
N LEU A 160 -6.42 -12.86 -5.71
CA LEU A 160 -7.33 -13.80 -5.06
C LEU A 160 -6.56 -15.04 -4.63
N VAL A 161 -6.63 -15.38 -3.35
CA VAL A 161 -5.89 -16.46 -2.71
C VAL A 161 -6.83 -17.54 -2.21
N ASP A 162 -6.56 -18.79 -2.58
CA ASP A 162 -7.20 -20.00 -2.04
C ASP A 162 -6.26 -20.66 -1.03
N LEU A 163 -6.70 -20.76 0.22
CA LEU A 163 -5.99 -21.40 1.33
C LEU A 163 -6.56 -22.78 1.69
N GLY A 164 -7.56 -23.28 0.93
CA GLY A 164 -8.23 -24.56 1.23
C GLY A 164 -7.47 -25.81 0.80
N GLY A 165 -6.34 -25.67 0.12
CA GLY A 165 -5.51 -26.78 -0.35
C GLY A 165 -4.34 -27.12 0.59
N VAL A 166 -3.48 -28.05 0.15
CA VAL A 166 -2.23 -28.40 0.84
C VAL A 166 -1.25 -27.22 0.82
N GLU A 167 -1.27 -26.46 -0.27
CA GLU A 167 -0.47 -25.25 -0.47
C GLU A 167 -1.40 -24.09 -0.87
N PRO A 168 -1.08 -22.86 -0.47
CA PRO A 168 -1.78 -21.68 -0.96
C PRO A 168 -1.69 -21.58 -2.49
N ARG A 169 -2.78 -21.13 -3.11
CA ARG A 169 -2.83 -20.86 -4.55
C ARG A 169 -3.33 -19.45 -4.80
N ALA A 170 -2.77 -18.79 -5.81
CA ALA A 170 -3.19 -17.48 -6.27
C ALA A 170 -3.85 -17.61 -7.65
N LEU A 171 -4.90 -16.81 -7.89
CA LEU A 171 -5.56 -16.75 -9.19
C LEU A 171 -4.83 -15.78 -10.11
N LEU A 172 -4.54 -16.24 -11.33
CA LEU A 172 -4.08 -15.40 -12.43
C LEU A 172 -5.02 -15.51 -13.63
N LEU A 173 -5.20 -14.39 -14.31
CA LEU A 173 -5.95 -14.27 -15.56
C LEU A 173 -4.99 -14.02 -16.71
N ARG A 174 -5.22 -14.63 -17.88
CA ARG A 174 -4.37 -14.45 -19.06
C ARG A 174 -4.96 -13.43 -20.01
N ARG A 175 -4.20 -12.37 -20.27
CA ARG A 175 -4.62 -11.24 -21.10
C ARG A 175 -4.87 -11.58 -22.56
N ARG A 176 -5.97 -11.07 -23.10
CA ARG A 176 -6.22 -10.92 -24.54
C ARG A 176 -5.74 -9.60 -25.10
N LYS A 177 -5.70 -8.54 -24.28
CA LYS A 177 -5.22 -7.20 -24.66
C LYS A 177 -3.69 -7.12 -24.53
N PRO A 178 -3.02 -6.26 -25.32
CA PRO A 178 -1.57 -6.08 -25.21
C PRO A 178 -1.11 -5.67 -23.79
N PRO A 179 -0.02 -6.28 -23.30
CA PRO A 179 0.74 -7.39 -23.88
C PRO A 179 -0.01 -8.73 -23.79
N VAL A 180 -0.34 -9.30 -24.95
CA VAL A 180 -1.13 -10.54 -25.05
C VAL A 180 -0.38 -11.73 -24.42
N GLY A 181 -1.13 -12.57 -23.71
CA GLY A 181 -0.62 -13.78 -23.08
C GLY A 181 0.15 -13.57 -21.77
N LEU A 182 0.22 -12.34 -21.30
CA LEU A 182 0.74 -12.03 -19.96
C LEU A 182 -0.30 -12.44 -18.92
N TRP A 183 0.16 -12.98 -17.79
CA TRP A 183 -0.68 -13.33 -16.66
C TRP A 183 -0.71 -12.20 -15.64
N GLU A 184 -1.90 -11.87 -15.15
CA GLU A 184 -2.12 -10.79 -14.19
C GLU A 184 -3.18 -11.16 -13.16
N ASN A 185 -3.19 -10.49 -12.03
CA ASN A 185 -4.32 -10.50 -11.12
C ASN A 185 -5.43 -9.56 -11.63
N PRO A 186 -6.67 -9.76 -11.23
CA PRO A 186 -7.75 -8.80 -11.45
C PRO A 186 -7.40 -7.40 -10.97
N GLY A 187 -7.72 -6.39 -11.79
CA GLY A 187 -7.46 -5.00 -11.43
C GLY A 187 -7.67 -4.00 -12.56
N GLY A 188 -7.91 -2.75 -12.20
CA GLY A 188 -8.14 -1.66 -13.13
C GLY A 188 -8.07 -0.29 -12.51
N MET A 189 -8.73 0.68 -13.15
CA MET A 189 -8.66 2.08 -12.77
C MET A 189 -9.76 2.45 -11.78
N LEU A 190 -9.43 3.34 -10.83
CA LEU A 190 -10.44 3.89 -9.92
C LEU A 190 -11.49 4.71 -10.69
N GLU A 191 -12.74 4.44 -10.38
CA GLU A 191 -13.88 5.26 -10.78
C GLU A 191 -14.09 6.42 -9.79
N GLU A 192 -14.96 7.36 -10.15
CA GLU A 192 -15.28 8.50 -9.30
C GLU A 192 -15.97 8.04 -8.01
N GLY A 193 -15.47 8.47 -6.87
CA GLY A 193 -15.99 8.10 -5.54
C GLY A 193 -15.47 6.79 -4.98
N GLU A 194 -14.60 6.08 -5.70
CA GLU A 194 -13.93 4.88 -5.17
C GLU A 194 -12.66 5.23 -4.40
N ASP A 195 -12.39 4.44 -3.36
CA ASP A 195 -11.05 4.25 -2.81
C ASP A 195 -10.37 3.02 -3.45
N PHE A 196 -9.10 2.77 -3.09
CA PHE A 196 -8.34 1.65 -3.66
C PHE A 196 -8.97 0.28 -3.36
N GLU A 197 -9.53 0.09 -2.15
CA GLU A 197 -10.15 -1.18 -1.76
C GLU A 197 -11.47 -1.42 -2.52
N ALA A 198 -12.29 -0.39 -2.70
CA ALA A 198 -13.54 -0.46 -3.46
C ALA A 198 -13.27 -0.81 -4.93
N CYS A 199 -12.29 -0.15 -5.54
CA CYS A 199 -11.83 -0.47 -6.91
C CYS A 199 -11.35 -1.92 -7.02
N ALA A 200 -10.45 -2.36 -6.14
CA ALA A 200 -9.94 -3.73 -6.16
C ALA A 200 -11.07 -4.78 -6.04
N ARG A 201 -12.08 -4.49 -5.19
CA ARG A 201 -13.26 -5.36 -5.01
C ARG A 201 -14.14 -5.39 -6.24
N ARG A 202 -14.39 -4.23 -6.88
CA ARG A 202 -15.19 -4.14 -8.12
C ARG A 202 -14.51 -4.88 -9.26
N GLU A 203 -13.24 -4.57 -9.52
CA GLU A 203 -12.47 -5.20 -10.61
C GLU A 203 -12.37 -6.72 -10.41
N LEU A 204 -12.11 -7.19 -9.18
CA LEU A 204 -12.10 -8.62 -8.88
C LEU A 204 -13.43 -9.27 -9.27
N PHE A 205 -14.57 -8.66 -8.93
CA PHE A 205 -15.88 -9.20 -9.27
C PHE A 205 -16.15 -9.13 -10.78
N GLU A 206 -15.86 -8.02 -11.45
CA GLU A 206 -16.10 -7.84 -12.89
C GLU A 206 -15.27 -8.80 -13.73
N GLU A 207 -14.02 -9.04 -13.35
CA GLU A 207 -13.11 -9.87 -14.13
C GLU A 207 -13.17 -11.38 -13.78
N THR A 208 -13.77 -11.76 -12.66
CA THR A 208 -13.81 -13.18 -12.22
C THR A 208 -15.18 -13.72 -11.88
N GLY A 209 -16.19 -12.87 -11.73
CA GLY A 209 -17.53 -13.24 -11.23
C GLY A 209 -17.57 -13.55 -9.72
N VAL A 210 -16.44 -13.52 -9.01
CA VAL A 210 -16.33 -13.93 -7.62
C VAL A 210 -16.31 -12.74 -6.67
N ARG A 211 -17.07 -12.83 -5.58
CA ARG A 211 -16.96 -11.91 -4.45
C ARG A 211 -15.98 -12.47 -3.42
N ALA A 212 -15.07 -11.63 -2.97
CA ALA A 212 -14.09 -12.01 -1.96
C ALA A 212 -13.92 -10.92 -0.91
N ARG A 213 -13.39 -11.29 0.25
CA ARG A 213 -12.98 -10.35 1.27
C ARG A 213 -11.61 -9.80 0.89
N ILE A 214 -11.53 -8.50 0.72
CA ILE A 214 -10.25 -7.81 0.57
C ILE A 214 -9.56 -7.81 1.94
N GLU A 215 -8.31 -8.21 1.93
CA GLU A 215 -7.42 -8.28 3.09
C GLU A 215 -6.40 -7.11 3.02
N ASP A 216 -5.18 -7.36 3.41
CA ASP A 216 -4.13 -6.35 3.46
C ASP A 216 -3.64 -5.91 2.07
N ALA A 217 -3.25 -4.65 1.97
CA ALA A 217 -2.43 -4.19 0.85
C ALA A 217 -0.99 -4.71 1.03
N TRP A 218 -0.45 -5.36 -0.02
CA TRP A 218 0.89 -5.91 0.00
C TRP A 218 1.87 -5.14 -0.88
N TRP A 219 1.37 -4.27 -1.75
CA TRP A 219 2.14 -3.62 -2.78
C TRP A 219 1.55 -2.25 -3.15
N ALA A 220 2.43 -1.26 -3.37
CA ALA A 220 2.08 0.03 -3.94
C ALA A 220 3.23 0.55 -4.79
N ARG A 221 2.93 1.18 -5.95
CA ARG A 221 3.95 1.79 -6.80
C ARG A 221 3.46 3.02 -7.54
N VAL A 222 4.44 3.79 -8.02
CA VAL A 222 4.26 4.89 -8.96
C VAL A 222 5.14 4.61 -10.17
N GLU A 223 4.57 4.65 -11.37
CA GLU A 223 5.28 4.37 -12.62
C GLU A 223 4.71 5.20 -13.80
N PRO A 224 5.43 5.33 -14.92
CA PRO A 224 4.86 5.90 -16.13
C PRO A 224 3.60 5.16 -16.58
N TRP A 225 2.55 5.92 -16.95
CA TRP A 225 1.22 5.36 -17.23
C TRP A 225 1.20 4.25 -18.28
N ARG A 226 1.88 4.46 -19.40
CA ARG A 226 1.86 3.51 -20.52
C ARG A 226 3.23 3.17 -21.04
N LYS A 227 4.12 4.14 -21.03
CA LYS A 227 5.48 4.04 -21.56
C LYS A 227 6.41 4.86 -20.69
N PRO A 228 7.70 4.52 -20.63
CA PRO A 228 8.67 5.28 -19.83
C PRO A 228 8.74 6.77 -20.17
N GLU A 229 8.44 7.13 -21.42
CA GLU A 229 8.41 8.52 -21.92
C GLU A 229 7.07 9.21 -21.73
N ASP A 230 6.03 8.52 -21.21
CA ASP A 230 4.72 9.12 -20.96
C ASP A 230 4.82 10.08 -19.76
N PRO A 231 4.42 11.35 -19.91
CA PRO A 231 4.43 12.31 -18.82
C PRO A 231 3.37 12.00 -17.75
N GLU A 232 2.39 11.15 -18.08
CA GLU A 232 1.37 10.72 -17.12
C GLU A 232 1.90 9.57 -16.26
N LEU A 233 1.62 9.65 -14.95
CA LEU A 233 1.95 8.62 -13.99
C LEU A 233 0.72 7.76 -13.68
N TYR A 234 1.00 6.54 -13.30
CA TYR A 234 0.09 5.59 -12.70
C TYR A 234 0.51 5.34 -11.25
N ALA A 235 -0.43 5.38 -10.34
CA ALA A 235 -0.24 4.99 -8.96
C ALA A 235 -1.18 3.82 -8.65
N GLY A 236 -0.61 2.65 -8.37
CA GLY A 236 -1.34 1.41 -8.15
C GLY A 236 -1.15 0.85 -6.76
N VAL A 237 -2.23 0.25 -6.21
CA VAL A 237 -2.21 -0.51 -4.96
C VAL A 237 -2.70 -1.93 -5.22
N GLY A 238 -1.94 -2.91 -4.76
CA GLY A 238 -2.29 -4.33 -4.83
C GLY A 238 -2.70 -4.87 -3.46
N PHE A 239 -3.85 -5.54 -3.42
CA PHE A 239 -4.39 -6.18 -2.22
C PHE A 239 -4.30 -7.70 -2.31
N LEU A 240 -4.34 -8.36 -1.17
CA LEU A 240 -4.70 -9.76 -1.07
C LEU A 240 -6.22 -9.87 -0.93
N ALA A 241 -6.81 -10.90 -1.49
CA ALA A 241 -8.23 -11.20 -1.34
C ALA A 241 -8.40 -12.70 -1.05
N ARG A 242 -9.25 -13.02 -0.08
CA ARG A 242 -9.50 -14.40 0.31
C ARG A 242 -10.64 -15.00 -0.50
N HIS A 243 -10.37 -16.10 -1.20
CA HIS A 243 -11.38 -16.88 -1.90
C HIS A 243 -12.29 -17.58 -0.89
N GLN A 244 -13.60 -17.38 -1.02
CA GLN A 244 -14.62 -17.94 -0.15
C GLN A 244 -15.54 -18.93 -0.89
N GLY A 245 -15.10 -19.40 -2.06
CA GLY A 245 -15.88 -20.26 -2.95
C GLY A 245 -16.48 -19.53 -4.15
N GLY A 246 -17.09 -20.28 -5.05
CA GLY A 246 -17.62 -19.81 -6.34
C GLY A 246 -16.74 -20.26 -7.51
N GLU A 247 -17.35 -20.40 -8.67
CA GLU A 247 -16.66 -20.67 -9.93
C GLU A 247 -16.04 -19.38 -10.49
N ILE A 248 -14.82 -19.49 -11.01
CA ILE A 248 -14.17 -18.40 -11.71
C ILE A 248 -14.71 -18.34 -13.14
N ASP A 249 -15.33 -17.21 -13.48
CA ASP A 249 -15.82 -16.91 -14.83
C ASP A 249 -15.06 -15.68 -15.37
N PRO A 250 -13.94 -15.88 -16.08
CA PRO A 250 -13.11 -14.76 -16.54
C PRO A 250 -13.89 -13.90 -17.56
N GLU A 251 -13.78 -12.57 -17.42
CA GLU A 251 -14.33 -11.65 -18.41
C GLU A 251 -13.75 -11.93 -19.82
N ALA A 252 -14.56 -12.53 -20.69
CA ALA A 252 -14.11 -13.06 -21.98
C ALA A 252 -13.55 -12.01 -22.95
N THR A 253 -13.85 -10.74 -22.76
CA THR A 253 -13.35 -9.64 -23.60
C THR A 253 -11.93 -9.23 -23.22
N ALA A 254 -11.54 -9.43 -21.97
CA ALA A 254 -10.23 -9.07 -21.44
C ALA A 254 -9.30 -10.27 -21.29
N HIS A 255 -9.84 -11.42 -20.91
CA HIS A 255 -9.07 -12.60 -20.55
C HIS A 255 -9.52 -13.85 -21.33
N ASP A 256 -8.61 -14.76 -21.64
CA ASP A 256 -8.90 -16.03 -22.35
C ASP A 256 -8.62 -17.28 -21.50
N ALA A 257 -8.08 -17.12 -20.32
CA ALA A 257 -7.88 -18.18 -19.35
C ALA A 257 -7.80 -17.63 -17.92
N ALA A 258 -8.18 -18.47 -16.96
CA ALA A 258 -7.94 -18.29 -15.55
C ALA A 258 -7.22 -19.52 -15.00
N GLN A 259 -6.27 -19.33 -14.10
CA GLN A 259 -5.50 -20.43 -13.52
C GLN A 259 -5.20 -20.15 -12.04
N TRP A 260 -5.47 -21.15 -11.21
CA TRP A 260 -4.96 -21.20 -9.85
C TRP A 260 -3.53 -21.74 -9.88
N VAL A 261 -2.59 -21.01 -9.33
CA VAL A 261 -1.16 -21.34 -9.36
C VAL A 261 -0.58 -21.36 -7.96
N THR A 262 0.33 -22.29 -7.71
CA THR A 262 1.22 -22.31 -6.55
C THR A 262 2.35 -21.30 -6.73
N GLU A 263 3.14 -21.03 -5.67
CA GLU A 263 4.34 -20.19 -5.78
C GLU A 263 5.31 -20.68 -6.86
N THR A 264 5.54 -21.99 -6.92
CA THR A 264 6.44 -22.59 -7.91
C THR A 264 5.95 -22.35 -9.33
N GLU A 265 4.67 -22.54 -9.59
CA GLU A 265 4.06 -22.31 -10.90
C GLU A 265 4.05 -20.84 -11.27
N TRP A 266 3.73 -19.94 -10.31
CA TRP A 266 3.78 -18.47 -10.48
C TRP A 266 5.11 -18.03 -11.07
N HIS A 267 6.22 -18.52 -10.53
CA HIS A 267 7.56 -18.13 -10.97
C HIS A 267 7.93 -18.66 -12.37
N THR A 268 7.14 -19.54 -12.96
CA THR A 268 7.31 -19.99 -14.36
C THR A 268 6.53 -19.14 -15.36
N LEU A 269 5.58 -18.35 -14.88
CA LEU A 269 4.70 -17.55 -15.72
C LEU A 269 5.27 -16.14 -15.98
N ARG A 270 4.91 -15.59 -17.13
CA ARG A 270 5.21 -14.19 -17.43
C ARG A 270 4.12 -13.29 -16.84
N THR A 271 4.47 -12.56 -15.79
CA THR A 271 3.58 -11.63 -15.10
C THR A 271 4.11 -10.20 -15.18
N TRP A 272 3.34 -9.23 -14.68
CA TRP A 272 3.79 -7.84 -14.50
C TRP A 272 4.83 -7.68 -13.38
N TYR A 273 4.89 -8.64 -12.47
CA TYR A 273 5.68 -8.53 -11.27
C TYR A 273 7.13 -8.94 -11.51
N THR A 274 8.04 -8.17 -10.94
CA THR A 274 9.44 -8.59 -10.82
C THR A 274 9.57 -9.79 -9.90
N ARG A 275 10.70 -10.47 -9.94
CA ARG A 275 10.98 -11.59 -9.01
C ARG A 275 10.87 -11.13 -7.55
N ARG A 276 11.43 -9.96 -7.21
CA ARG A 276 11.38 -9.40 -5.86
C ARG A 276 9.95 -9.15 -5.40
N GLU A 277 9.11 -8.56 -6.23
CA GLU A 277 7.70 -8.31 -5.90
C GLU A 277 6.94 -9.63 -5.72
N SER A 278 7.19 -10.62 -6.56
CA SER A 278 6.62 -11.96 -6.41
C SER A 278 7.02 -12.62 -5.10
N ASP A 279 8.28 -12.51 -4.69
CA ASP A 279 8.77 -13.04 -3.41
C ASP A 279 8.08 -12.33 -2.20
N VAL A 280 7.85 -11.02 -2.29
CA VAL A 280 7.10 -10.25 -1.28
C VAL A 280 5.64 -10.70 -1.23
N LEU A 281 4.98 -10.87 -2.39
CA LEU A 281 3.62 -11.37 -2.49
C LEU A 281 3.47 -12.74 -1.81
N TRP A 282 4.32 -13.70 -2.20
CA TRP A 282 4.21 -15.06 -1.67
C TRP A 282 4.56 -15.16 -0.19
N LYS A 283 5.42 -14.27 0.31
CA LYS A 283 5.64 -14.12 1.75
C LYS A 283 4.35 -13.64 2.44
N ALA A 284 3.70 -12.61 1.92
CA ALA A 284 2.45 -12.10 2.48
C ALA A 284 1.32 -13.14 2.43
N ILE A 285 1.20 -13.92 1.33
CA ILE A 285 0.24 -15.02 1.21
C ILE A 285 0.46 -16.09 2.30
N LYS A 286 1.71 -16.44 2.59
CA LYS A 286 2.06 -17.45 3.62
C LYS A 286 1.79 -16.96 5.05
N GLU A 287 1.72 -15.66 5.24
CA GLU A 287 1.38 -15.02 6.53
C GLU A 287 -0.14 -14.89 6.74
N MET A 288 -0.97 -15.14 5.70
CA MET A 288 -2.42 -15.18 5.84
C MET A 288 -2.81 -16.39 6.70
N GLU A 289 -3.57 -16.15 7.75
CA GLU A 289 -4.13 -17.24 8.55
C GLU A 289 -5.19 -18.03 7.75
N PRO A 290 -5.28 -19.36 7.91
CA PRO A 290 -6.29 -20.19 7.24
C PRO A 290 -7.74 -19.78 7.50
#